data_2c727d499cb9050b2755d77c1b6e4534
#
_entry.id   2c727d499cb9050b2755d77c1b6e4534
#
_cell.length_a   1.000
_cell.length_b   1.000
_cell.length_c   1.000
_cell.angle_alpha   90.00
_cell.angle_beta   90.00
_cell.angle_gamma   90.00
#
_symmetry.space_group_name_H-M   'P 1'
#
loop_
_entity.id
_entity.type
_entity.pdbx_description
1 polymer ?
#
loop_
_entity_poly.entity_id
_entity_poly.type
_entity_poly.pdbx_seq_one_letter_code
_entity_poly.pdbx_strand_id
1 'polypeptide(L)'
;RVLAARGWREVDDDSWDWDVMWADTGWVHDNVTYNVTTQPQRLRENQRVNHFPNHVELTRKDLLAKNVKRAKRQAEKDGADPSEFDFIPKTYVLPGEGQMLLREVREKGGTWIMKPIGRAQGTGIFLVNKVKQIEDWLKRRGTEAAENKLSDDYVCQRYVDDPYLVDDRKFYMRIYVLVLSYQP
;
A
#
# COMPACT_ATOMS: atom_id res chain seq x y z
N ARG A 1 1.69 6.41 -28.84
CA ARG A 1 0.89 7.45 -29.55
C ARG A 1 1.00 8.84 -28.90
N VAL A 2 0.75 8.99 -27.59
CA VAL A 2 0.74 10.31 -26.93
C VAL A 2 2.13 10.94 -26.93
N LEU A 3 3.17 10.19 -26.63
CA LEU A 3 4.55 10.68 -26.60
C LEU A 3 5.05 11.02 -28.02
N ALA A 4 4.79 10.15 -28.99
CA ALA A 4 5.14 10.41 -30.39
C ALA A 4 4.46 11.67 -30.94
N ALA A 5 3.18 11.92 -30.60
CA ALA A 5 2.47 13.14 -30.98
C ALA A 5 3.09 14.43 -30.37
N ARG A 6 3.92 14.30 -29.34
CA ARG A 6 4.68 15.39 -28.70
C ARG A 6 6.14 15.47 -29.15
N GLY A 7 6.50 14.72 -30.21
CA GLY A 7 7.85 14.71 -30.76
C GLY A 7 8.87 13.86 -29.99
N TRP A 8 8.40 13.01 -29.07
CA TRP A 8 9.27 12.09 -28.36
C TRP A 8 9.62 10.89 -29.23
N ARG A 9 10.86 10.44 -29.11
CA ARG A 9 11.37 9.25 -29.81
C ARG A 9 11.46 8.09 -28.82
N GLU A 10 11.07 6.90 -29.27
CA GLU A 10 11.39 5.66 -28.62
C GLU A 10 12.86 5.29 -28.93
N VAL A 11 13.57 4.82 -27.94
CA VAL A 11 14.96 4.33 -28.05
C VAL A 11 14.97 2.84 -27.76
N ASP A 12 16.04 2.17 -28.17
CA ASP A 12 16.22 0.73 -27.96
C ASP A 12 16.33 0.42 -26.47
N ASP A 13 15.83 -0.75 -26.06
CA ASP A 13 15.77 -1.19 -24.66
C ASP A 13 17.16 -1.26 -23.99
N ASP A 14 18.19 -1.52 -24.76
CA ASP A 14 19.58 -1.56 -24.27
C ASP A 14 20.24 -0.18 -24.20
N SER A 15 19.58 0.84 -24.70
CA SER A 15 20.12 2.21 -24.70
C SER A 15 19.93 2.85 -23.31
N TRP A 16 20.99 3.50 -22.82
CA TRP A 16 20.90 4.37 -21.66
C TRP A 16 20.74 5.85 -22.02
N ASP A 17 20.57 6.16 -23.30
CA ASP A 17 20.36 7.53 -23.79
C ASP A 17 18.88 7.89 -23.91
N TRP A 18 18.20 7.87 -22.77
CA TRP A 18 16.80 8.21 -22.65
C TRP A 18 16.56 9.31 -21.62
N ASP A 19 15.48 10.06 -21.74
CA ASP A 19 15.05 11.06 -20.76
C ASP A 19 14.00 10.49 -19.80
N VAL A 20 13.13 9.59 -20.27
CA VAL A 20 12.09 8.94 -19.47
C VAL A 20 12.09 7.43 -19.73
N MET A 21 12.22 6.65 -18.68
CA MET A 21 12.07 5.20 -18.71
C MET A 21 10.79 4.80 -17.98
N TRP A 22 9.91 4.07 -18.68
CA TRP A 22 8.73 3.48 -18.07
C TRP A 22 8.96 1.98 -17.88
N ALA A 23 9.37 1.61 -16.70
CA ALA A 23 9.79 0.26 -16.35
C ALA A 23 8.94 -0.32 -15.22
N ASP A 24 9.01 -1.63 -15.00
CA ASP A 24 8.47 -2.26 -13.81
C ASP A 24 9.35 -1.99 -12.57
N THR A 25 8.82 -2.33 -11.40
CA THR A 25 9.53 -2.10 -10.14
C THR A 25 10.80 -2.94 -10.01
N GLY A 26 10.83 -4.15 -10.58
CA GLY A 26 11.99 -5.04 -10.57
C GLY A 26 13.14 -4.43 -11.37
N TRP A 27 12.87 -3.99 -12.58
CA TRP A 27 13.87 -3.32 -13.41
C TRP A 27 14.47 -2.08 -12.72
N VAL A 28 13.62 -1.22 -12.13
CA VAL A 28 14.10 -0.02 -11.41
C VAL A 28 14.91 -0.38 -10.17
N HIS A 29 14.50 -1.43 -9.45
CA HIS A 29 15.24 -1.94 -8.31
C HIS A 29 16.64 -2.39 -8.74
N ASP A 30 16.73 -3.25 -9.75
CA ASP A 30 17.98 -3.89 -10.17
C ASP A 30 18.94 -2.90 -10.87
N ASN A 31 18.42 -1.95 -11.63
CA ASN A 31 19.24 -1.05 -12.45
C ASN A 31 19.49 0.32 -11.83
N VAL A 32 18.58 0.81 -10.99
CA VAL A 32 18.66 2.20 -10.47
C VAL A 32 18.92 2.22 -8.95
N THR A 33 18.34 1.30 -8.18
CA THR A 33 18.36 1.39 -6.72
C THR A 33 19.45 0.57 -6.08
N TYR A 34 19.73 -0.65 -6.55
CA TYR A 34 20.60 -1.63 -5.86
C TYR A 34 21.93 -1.91 -6.53
N ASN A 35 22.15 -1.54 -7.77
CA ASN A 35 23.46 -1.74 -8.43
C ASN A 35 24.57 -0.78 -7.94
N VAL A 36 24.53 -0.43 -6.65
CA VAL A 36 25.49 0.48 -6.01
C VAL A 36 26.90 -0.16 -5.88
N THR A 37 26.98 -1.51 -5.97
CA THR A 37 28.26 -2.21 -5.71
C THR A 37 29.05 -2.58 -6.96
N THR A 38 28.43 -2.68 -8.13
CA THR A 38 29.13 -3.15 -9.33
C THR A 38 29.29 -2.10 -10.45
N GLN A 39 28.43 -1.17 -10.57
CA GLN A 39 28.53 0.12 -11.30
C GLN A 39 27.24 0.91 -11.05
N PRO A 40 27.25 1.95 -10.21
CA PRO A 40 26.07 2.78 -10.06
C PRO A 40 25.92 3.60 -11.33
N GLN A 41 25.10 3.15 -12.25
CA GLN A 41 24.58 4.05 -13.26
C GLN A 41 23.58 4.97 -12.55
N ARG A 42 24.12 6.06 -12.01
CA ARG A 42 23.27 7.12 -11.47
C ARG A 42 22.47 7.70 -12.63
N LEU A 43 21.19 7.85 -12.41
CA LEU A 43 20.34 8.62 -13.32
C LEU A 43 21.00 9.98 -13.56
N ARG A 44 21.09 10.36 -14.82
CA ARG A 44 21.50 11.72 -15.18
C ARG A 44 20.42 12.71 -14.68
N GLU A 45 20.78 13.94 -14.50
CA GLU A 45 19.90 14.98 -13.96
C GLU A 45 18.58 15.13 -14.76
N ASN A 46 18.65 14.92 -16.07
CA ASN A 46 17.48 14.95 -16.97
C ASN A 46 16.67 13.66 -17.00
N GLN A 47 17.19 12.54 -16.49
CA GLN A 47 16.53 11.23 -16.57
C GLN A 47 15.48 11.06 -15.47
N ARG A 48 14.36 10.46 -15.84
CA ARG A 48 13.24 10.16 -14.94
C ARG A 48 12.75 8.73 -15.14
N VAL A 49 12.44 8.07 -14.03
CA VAL A 49 11.78 6.75 -14.00
C VAL A 49 10.43 6.87 -13.30
N ASN A 50 9.52 5.97 -13.61
CA ASN A 50 8.15 6.00 -13.10
C ASN A 50 7.98 5.45 -11.67
N HIS A 51 9.06 5.11 -10.96
CA HIS A 51 9.02 4.62 -9.59
C HIS A 51 10.03 5.35 -8.71
N PHE A 52 9.61 5.68 -7.49
CA PHE A 52 10.52 6.14 -6.45
C PHE A 52 11.11 4.94 -5.70
N PRO A 53 12.35 5.04 -5.18
CA PRO A 53 12.85 4.10 -4.20
C PRO A 53 11.88 4.01 -3.01
N ASN A 54 11.68 2.81 -2.48
CA ASN A 54 10.78 2.57 -1.34
C ASN A 54 9.32 2.98 -1.54
N HIS A 55 8.82 3.13 -2.77
CA HIS A 55 7.41 3.45 -3.06
C HIS A 55 6.43 2.49 -2.34
N VAL A 56 6.87 1.30 -1.99
CA VAL A 56 6.12 0.30 -1.22
C VAL A 56 5.65 0.81 0.13
N GLU A 57 6.35 1.78 0.72
CA GLU A 57 5.96 2.41 1.99
C GLU A 57 4.58 3.06 1.94
N LEU A 58 4.14 3.53 0.77
CA LEU A 58 2.83 4.11 0.55
C LEU A 58 1.87 3.20 -0.22
N THR A 59 2.38 2.21 -0.97
CA THR A 59 1.54 1.38 -1.85
C THR A 59 1.17 0.02 -1.24
N ARG A 60 1.99 -0.52 -0.35
CA ARG A 60 1.67 -1.74 0.41
C ARG A 60 0.73 -1.42 1.57
N LYS A 61 -0.36 -2.16 1.67
CA LYS A 61 -1.47 -1.91 2.61
C LYS A 61 -1.02 -1.82 4.07
N ASP A 62 -0.11 -2.71 4.49
CA ASP A 62 0.42 -2.76 5.84
C ASP A 62 1.39 -1.61 6.14
N LEU A 63 2.27 -1.29 5.18
CA LEU A 63 3.24 -0.21 5.32
C LEU A 63 2.54 1.15 5.36
N LEU A 64 1.59 1.38 4.46
CA LEU A 64 0.74 2.56 4.51
C LEU A 64 0.07 2.72 5.88
N ALA A 65 -0.57 1.66 6.40
CA ALA A 65 -1.23 1.71 7.70
C ALA A 65 -0.24 2.02 8.84
N LYS A 66 0.95 1.41 8.81
CA LYS A 66 2.02 1.67 9.80
C LYS A 66 2.53 3.11 9.72
N ASN A 67 2.75 3.62 8.51
CA ASN A 67 3.27 4.97 8.29
C ASN A 67 2.26 6.04 8.72
N VAL A 68 0.98 5.88 8.38
CA VAL A 68 -0.08 6.78 8.85
C VAL A 68 -0.18 6.77 10.38
N LYS A 69 -0.15 5.59 11.03
CA LYS A 69 -0.13 5.50 12.50
C LYS A 69 1.11 6.17 13.11
N ARG A 70 2.26 6.07 12.44
CA ARG A 70 3.50 6.73 12.88
C ARG A 70 3.39 8.24 12.77
N ALA A 71 2.92 8.74 11.63
CA ALA A 71 2.72 10.17 11.39
C ALA A 71 1.73 10.77 12.38
N LYS A 72 0.59 10.09 12.62
CA LYS A 72 -0.39 10.51 13.62
C LYS A 72 0.21 10.64 15.02
N ARG A 73 0.97 9.64 15.47
CA ARG A 73 1.67 9.69 16.78
C ARG A 73 2.74 10.77 16.85
N GLN A 74 3.39 11.08 15.71
CA GLN A 74 4.37 12.16 15.68
C GLN A 74 3.67 13.51 15.79
N ALA A 75 2.58 13.73 15.07
CA ALA A 75 1.76 14.93 15.17
C ALA A 75 1.28 15.18 16.61
N GLU A 76 0.78 14.13 17.30
CA GLU A 76 0.41 14.20 18.72
C GLU A 76 1.56 14.68 19.61
N LYS A 77 2.78 14.18 19.39
CA LYS A 77 3.97 14.59 20.17
C LYS A 77 4.40 16.03 19.87
N ASP A 78 4.24 16.45 18.63
CA ASP A 78 4.64 17.78 18.16
C ASP A 78 3.56 18.84 18.47
N GLY A 79 2.43 18.44 19.06
CA GLY A 79 1.31 19.33 19.37
C GLY A 79 0.49 19.76 18.13
N ALA A 80 0.64 19.05 17.02
CA ALA A 80 -0.15 19.24 15.80
C ALA A 80 -1.45 18.42 15.87
N ASP A 81 -2.41 18.74 15.01
CA ASP A 81 -3.70 18.04 14.96
C ASP A 81 -3.53 16.62 14.36
N PRO A 82 -3.67 15.55 15.15
CA PRO A 82 -3.54 14.20 14.65
C PRO A 82 -4.70 13.77 13.74
N SER A 83 -5.82 14.51 13.73
CA SER A 83 -6.98 14.21 12.88
C SER A 83 -6.69 14.40 11.40
N GLU A 84 -5.68 15.18 11.03
CA GLU A 84 -5.21 15.32 9.65
C GLU A 84 -4.81 13.98 9.02
N PHE A 85 -4.49 12.97 9.85
CA PHE A 85 -4.13 11.61 9.41
C PHE A 85 -5.30 10.63 9.43
N ASP A 86 -6.54 11.08 9.68
CA ASP A 86 -7.74 10.21 9.72
C ASP A 86 -8.41 10.02 8.34
N PHE A 87 -7.63 10.14 7.26
CA PHE A 87 -8.09 9.96 5.89
C PHE A 87 -8.20 8.50 5.44
N ILE A 88 -7.71 7.54 6.23
CA ILE A 88 -7.92 6.11 5.99
C ILE A 88 -8.75 5.50 7.13
N PRO A 89 -9.64 4.54 6.83
CA PRO A 89 -10.38 3.84 7.87
C PRO A 89 -9.42 3.10 8.82
N LYS A 90 -9.83 2.95 10.09
CA LYS A 90 -9.02 2.27 11.11
C LYS A 90 -8.57 0.89 10.63
N THR A 91 -7.28 0.63 10.68
CA THR A 91 -6.63 -0.54 10.08
C THR A 91 -5.72 -1.22 11.09
N TYR A 92 -5.77 -2.54 11.14
CA TYR A 92 -4.89 -3.40 11.94
C TYR A 92 -4.09 -4.32 11.04
N VAL A 93 -2.79 -4.47 11.32
CA VAL A 93 -1.88 -5.37 10.59
C VAL A 93 -1.84 -6.71 11.32
N LEU A 94 -2.25 -7.76 10.64
CA LEU A 94 -2.36 -9.10 11.21
C LEU A 94 -1.22 -10.01 10.74
N PRO A 95 -0.77 -10.95 11.61
CA PRO A 95 -1.36 -11.29 12.91
C PRO A 95 -0.95 -10.37 14.07
N GLY A 96 0.07 -9.53 13.92
CA GLY A 96 0.73 -8.80 15.01
C GLY A 96 -0.21 -7.93 15.86
N GLU A 97 -1.20 -7.26 15.25
CA GLU A 97 -2.16 -6.41 15.96
C GLU A 97 -3.50 -7.14 16.27
N GLY A 98 -3.52 -8.48 16.21
CA GLY A 98 -4.74 -9.28 16.37
C GLY A 98 -5.47 -9.06 17.69
N GLN A 99 -4.75 -8.95 18.81
CA GLN A 99 -5.37 -8.72 20.14
C GLN A 99 -5.98 -7.33 20.24
N MET A 100 -5.36 -6.33 19.60
CA MET A 100 -5.91 -4.97 19.55
C MET A 100 -7.20 -4.93 18.73
N LEU A 101 -7.20 -5.62 17.59
CA LEU A 101 -8.40 -5.77 16.75
C LEU A 101 -9.53 -6.46 17.51
N LEU A 102 -9.25 -7.58 18.21
CA LEU A 102 -10.26 -8.31 18.99
C LEU A 102 -10.91 -7.43 20.07
N ARG A 103 -10.12 -6.61 20.75
CA ARG A 103 -10.65 -5.65 21.73
C ARG A 103 -11.57 -4.64 21.06
N GLU A 104 -11.14 -4.03 19.98
CA GLU A 104 -11.92 -3.04 19.23
C GLU A 104 -13.25 -3.61 18.74
N VAL A 105 -13.23 -4.82 18.18
CA VAL A 105 -14.46 -5.48 17.68
C VAL A 105 -15.41 -5.87 18.81
N ARG A 106 -14.90 -6.27 19.97
CA ARG A 106 -15.74 -6.55 21.15
C ARG A 106 -16.40 -5.30 21.71
N GLU A 107 -15.67 -4.18 21.75
CA GLU A 107 -16.17 -2.92 22.29
C GLU A 107 -17.10 -2.18 21.34
N LYS A 108 -16.79 -2.14 20.04
CA LYS A 108 -17.49 -1.28 19.08
C LYS A 108 -18.27 -2.05 18.01
N GLY A 109 -18.05 -3.35 17.89
CA GLY A 109 -18.70 -4.16 16.85
C GLY A 109 -18.40 -3.70 15.43
N GLY A 110 -19.40 -3.88 14.55
CA GLY A 110 -19.44 -3.41 13.17
C GLY A 110 -18.75 -4.33 12.18
N THR A 111 -18.77 -3.95 10.91
CA THR A 111 -18.21 -4.73 9.81
C THR A 111 -16.76 -4.36 9.57
N TRP A 112 -15.94 -5.35 9.31
CA TRP A 112 -14.53 -5.21 9.00
C TRP A 112 -14.21 -5.95 7.72
N ILE A 113 -13.23 -5.44 6.96
CA ILE A 113 -12.78 -6.06 5.71
C ILE A 113 -11.35 -6.58 5.87
N MET A 114 -11.19 -7.85 5.57
CA MET A 114 -9.90 -8.56 5.56
C MET A 114 -9.30 -8.51 4.17
N LYS A 115 -8.09 -7.98 4.04
CA LYS A 115 -7.40 -7.80 2.76
C LYS A 115 -5.99 -8.39 2.84
N PRO A 116 -5.62 -9.35 1.98
CA PRO A 116 -4.26 -9.87 1.94
C PRO A 116 -3.28 -8.78 1.50
N ILE A 117 -2.10 -8.74 2.11
CA ILE A 117 -1.09 -7.70 1.86
C ILE A 117 -0.52 -7.85 0.45
N GLY A 118 -0.16 -9.07 0.06
CA GLY A 118 0.54 -9.36 -1.18
C GLY A 118 -0.37 -9.53 -2.41
N ARG A 119 -1.70 -9.41 -2.28
CA ARG A 119 -2.62 -9.64 -3.40
C ARG A 119 -3.32 -8.36 -3.86
N ALA A 120 -3.75 -8.37 -5.12
CA ALA A 120 -4.47 -7.28 -5.77
C ALA A 120 -5.81 -7.76 -6.36
N GLN A 121 -6.56 -6.86 -7.00
CA GLN A 121 -7.79 -7.14 -7.76
C GLN A 121 -8.88 -7.87 -6.96
N GLY A 122 -8.97 -7.62 -5.66
CA GLY A 122 -10.01 -8.22 -4.80
C GLY A 122 -9.77 -9.68 -4.39
N THR A 123 -8.69 -10.32 -4.87
CA THR A 123 -8.40 -11.72 -4.56
C THR A 123 -8.14 -11.91 -3.07
N GLY A 124 -8.87 -12.85 -2.44
CA GLY A 124 -8.71 -13.19 -1.03
C GLY A 124 -9.28 -12.16 -0.05
N ILE A 125 -10.06 -11.18 -0.51
CA ILE A 125 -10.76 -10.21 0.34
C ILE A 125 -12.06 -10.82 0.84
N PHE A 126 -12.36 -10.63 2.15
CA PHE A 126 -13.64 -11.04 2.74
C PHE A 126 -14.02 -10.13 3.91
N LEU A 127 -15.31 -10.17 4.28
CA LEU A 127 -15.86 -9.39 5.39
C LEU A 127 -15.98 -10.25 6.65
N VAL A 128 -15.78 -9.61 7.80
CA VAL A 128 -16.01 -10.20 9.12
C VAL A 128 -16.82 -9.20 9.98
N ASN A 129 -17.78 -9.70 10.73
CA ASN A 129 -18.63 -8.90 11.62
C ASN A 129 -18.85 -9.55 13.00
N LYS A 130 -18.21 -10.70 13.23
CA LYS A 130 -18.28 -11.42 14.51
C LYS A 130 -16.88 -11.64 15.06
N VAL A 131 -16.71 -11.42 16.35
CA VAL A 131 -15.44 -11.65 17.06
C VAL A 131 -14.90 -13.06 16.79
N LYS A 132 -15.76 -14.07 16.84
CA LYS A 132 -15.39 -15.47 16.60
C LYS A 132 -14.70 -15.70 15.25
N GLN A 133 -15.16 -15.03 14.19
CA GLN A 133 -14.55 -15.17 12.85
C GLN A 133 -13.08 -14.73 12.86
N ILE A 134 -12.77 -13.67 13.62
CA ILE A 134 -11.39 -13.15 13.76
C ILE A 134 -10.56 -14.06 14.65
N GLU A 135 -11.13 -14.56 15.76
CA GLU A 135 -10.47 -15.52 16.65
C GLU A 135 -10.09 -16.81 15.91
N ASP A 136 -11.04 -17.38 15.17
CA ASP A 136 -10.83 -18.59 14.38
C ASP A 136 -9.77 -18.37 13.28
N TRP A 137 -9.78 -17.20 12.65
CA TRP A 137 -8.77 -16.83 11.65
C TRP A 137 -7.37 -16.73 12.29
N LEU A 138 -7.23 -16.00 13.41
CA LEU A 138 -5.96 -15.85 14.11
C LEU A 138 -5.42 -17.19 14.61
N LYS A 139 -6.30 -18.07 15.13
CA LYS A 139 -5.93 -19.41 15.58
C LYS A 139 -5.37 -20.26 14.43
N ARG A 140 -6.09 -20.29 13.29
CA ARG A 140 -5.66 -21.00 12.09
C ARG A 140 -4.32 -20.48 11.60
N ARG A 141 -4.11 -19.16 11.57
CA ARG A 141 -2.82 -18.56 11.18
C ARG A 141 -1.67 -18.98 12.10
N GLY A 142 -1.92 -19.05 13.40
CA GLY A 142 -0.92 -19.57 14.35
C GLY A 142 -0.51 -21.01 14.06
N THR A 143 -1.48 -21.88 13.70
CA THR A 143 -1.22 -23.26 13.32
C THR A 143 -0.43 -23.35 12.00
N GLU A 144 -0.84 -22.60 10.97
CA GLU A 144 -0.16 -22.55 9.67
C GLU A 144 1.30 -22.07 9.82
N ALA A 145 1.54 -21.07 10.66
CA ALA A 145 2.89 -20.58 10.96
C ALA A 145 3.75 -21.66 11.68
N ALA A 146 3.16 -22.38 12.62
CA ALA A 146 3.84 -23.49 13.31
C ALA A 146 4.20 -24.66 12.38
N GLU A 147 3.41 -24.85 11.32
CA GLU A 147 3.64 -25.87 10.29
C GLU A 147 4.55 -25.37 9.13
N ASN A 148 5.13 -24.16 9.24
CA ASN A 148 5.90 -23.49 8.18
C ASN A 148 5.16 -23.36 6.83
N LYS A 149 3.84 -23.29 6.86
CA LYS A 149 3.05 -23.05 5.65
C LYS A 149 3.13 -21.59 5.25
N LEU A 150 3.49 -21.34 4.01
CA LEU A 150 3.42 -20.01 3.41
C LEU A 150 1.95 -19.56 3.34
N SER A 151 1.62 -18.54 4.09
CA SER A 151 0.31 -17.94 4.03
C SER A 151 0.41 -16.42 4.06
N ASP A 152 -0.52 -15.75 3.34
CA ASP A 152 -0.51 -14.30 3.24
C ASP A 152 -0.77 -13.63 4.59
N ASP A 153 -0.04 -12.58 4.89
CA ASP A 153 -0.41 -11.64 5.94
C ASP A 153 -1.55 -10.74 5.48
N TYR A 154 -2.33 -10.24 6.43
CA TYR A 154 -3.53 -9.46 6.15
C TYR A 154 -3.52 -8.11 6.86
N VAL A 155 -4.21 -7.16 6.29
CA VAL A 155 -4.74 -6.03 7.03
C VAL A 155 -6.22 -6.23 7.27
N CYS A 156 -6.68 -5.89 8.48
CA CYS A 156 -8.09 -5.82 8.83
C CYS A 156 -8.47 -4.36 9.00
N GLN A 157 -9.40 -3.88 8.19
CA GLN A 157 -9.76 -2.46 8.12
C GLN A 157 -11.26 -2.29 8.39
N ARG A 158 -11.61 -1.22 9.10
CA ARG A 158 -13.02 -0.86 9.28
C ARG A 158 -13.69 -0.73 7.92
N TYR A 159 -14.78 -1.45 7.72
CA TYR A 159 -15.58 -1.35 6.50
C TYR A 159 -16.39 -0.06 6.50
N VAL A 160 -16.54 0.57 5.35
CA VAL A 160 -17.40 1.74 5.16
C VAL A 160 -18.80 1.20 4.82
N ASP A 161 -19.64 1.09 5.87
CA ASP A 161 -20.99 0.51 5.75
C ASP A 161 -21.96 1.47 5.04
N ASP A 162 -21.72 2.80 5.15
CA ASP A 162 -22.55 3.86 4.58
C ASP A 162 -21.70 4.68 3.58
N PRO A 163 -21.43 4.16 2.36
CA PRO A 163 -20.71 4.88 1.33
C PRO A 163 -21.61 5.94 0.67
N TYR A 164 -21.00 7.02 0.19
CA TYR A 164 -21.73 7.94 -0.70
C TYR A 164 -22.21 7.19 -1.96
N LEU A 165 -23.47 7.42 -2.33
CA LEU A 165 -24.10 6.76 -3.48
C LEU A 165 -24.41 7.78 -4.57
N VAL A 166 -24.37 7.34 -5.83
CA VAL A 166 -24.88 8.06 -6.99
C VAL A 166 -25.99 7.20 -7.58
N ASP A 167 -27.20 7.73 -7.69
CA ASP A 167 -28.40 7.01 -8.12
C ASP A 167 -28.59 5.68 -7.35
N ASP A 168 -28.46 5.73 -6.00
CA ASP A 168 -28.53 4.59 -5.09
C ASP A 168 -27.52 3.47 -5.36
N ARG A 169 -26.45 3.78 -6.11
CA ARG A 169 -25.40 2.83 -6.45
C ARG A 169 -24.05 3.24 -5.85
N LYS A 170 -23.38 2.26 -5.28
CA LYS A 170 -22.00 2.40 -4.85
C LYS A 170 -21.11 2.56 -6.08
N PHE A 171 -20.23 3.54 -6.04
CA PHE A 171 -19.23 3.78 -7.09
C PHE A 171 -17.83 3.92 -6.50
N TYR A 172 -16.84 3.94 -7.33
CA TYR A 172 -15.47 4.31 -6.99
C TYR A 172 -14.87 5.15 -8.12
N MET A 173 -13.93 6.00 -7.75
CA MET A 173 -13.16 6.80 -8.68
C MET A 173 -11.75 6.25 -8.79
N ARG A 174 -11.20 6.21 -9.99
CA ARG A 174 -9.78 6.01 -10.20
C ARG A 174 -9.11 7.35 -10.45
N ILE A 175 -8.31 7.77 -9.48
CA ILE A 175 -7.59 9.03 -9.54
C ILE A 175 -6.13 8.72 -9.82
N TYR A 176 -5.55 9.44 -10.77
CA TYR A 176 -4.12 9.37 -11.08
C TYR A 176 -3.43 10.56 -10.45
N VAL A 177 -2.39 10.31 -9.67
CA VAL A 177 -1.59 11.34 -9.01
C VAL A 177 -0.16 11.22 -9.53
N LEU A 178 0.34 12.29 -10.14
CA LEU A 178 1.74 12.38 -10.54
C LEU A 178 2.54 12.99 -9.38
N VAL A 179 3.45 12.22 -8.82
CA VAL A 179 4.37 12.69 -7.78
C VAL A 179 5.68 13.09 -8.43
N LEU A 180 6.03 14.34 -8.36
CA LEU A 180 7.28 14.89 -8.93
C LEU A 180 8.44 14.80 -7.94
N SER A 181 8.17 15.02 -6.66
CA SER A 181 9.14 14.95 -5.56
C SER A 181 8.43 14.61 -4.25
N TYR A 182 9.13 13.98 -3.32
CA TYR A 182 8.71 13.83 -1.92
C TYR A 182 9.25 14.94 -1.01
N GLN A 183 10.14 15.75 -1.54
CA GLN A 183 10.66 16.94 -0.85
C GLN A 183 10.19 18.17 -1.62
N PRO A 184 9.70 19.20 -0.92
CA PRO A 184 9.33 20.45 -1.55
C PRO A 184 10.50 21.16 -2.19
#